data_847342c539865955f7af0cb2513f2166
#
_entry.id   847342c539865955f7af0cb2513f2166
#
_cell.length_a   1.000
_cell.length_b   1.000
_cell.length_c   1.000
_cell.angle_alpha   90.00
_cell.angle_beta   90.00
_cell.angle_gamma   90.00
#
_symmetry.space_group_name_H-M   'P 1'
#
loop_
_entity.id
_entity.type
_entity.pdbx_description
1 polymer ?
#
loop_
_entity_poly.entity_id
_entity_poly.type
_entity_poly.pdbx_seq_one_letter_code
_entity_poly.pdbx_strand_id
1 'polypeptide(L)'
;SIFFTVKFHGKYFWQGDHFFGCSIGAAVEIIKPHGYKLSHITRSNAFFVCSNTFVDKEDLDASTAYDQGYRYTKNRELLYPYNKDVDCLLEMNDEESLAFINKYFAKYAGKYEARII
;
A
#
# COMPACT_ATOMS: atom_id res chain seq x y z
N SER A 1 4.12 8.17 6.14
CA SER A 1 3.48 7.21 5.20
C SER A 1 2.76 7.91 4.06
N ILE A 2 2.55 7.21 2.98
CA ILE A 2 1.84 7.73 1.81
C ILE A 2 0.45 7.07 1.71
N PHE A 3 -0.56 7.92 1.65
CA PHE A 3 -1.89 7.54 1.19
C PHE A 3 -1.88 7.56 -0.35
N PHE A 4 -2.12 6.43 -0.97
CA PHE A 4 -2.29 6.32 -2.41
C PHE A 4 -3.50 5.45 -2.71
N THR A 5 -4.39 5.91 -3.56
CA THR A 5 -5.50 5.09 -4.08
C THR A 5 -5.86 5.48 -5.50
N VAL A 6 -6.12 4.48 -6.32
CA VAL A 6 -6.70 4.67 -7.65
C VAL A 6 -8.18 5.01 -7.48
N LYS A 7 -8.64 6.07 -8.13
CA LYS A 7 -10.04 6.46 -8.11
C LYS A 7 -10.87 5.46 -8.91
N PHE A 8 -12.04 5.10 -8.38
CA PHE A 8 -12.96 4.24 -9.11
C PHE A 8 -13.35 4.88 -10.44
N HIS A 9 -13.25 4.08 -11.49
CA HIS A 9 -13.67 4.47 -12.83
C HIS A 9 -14.25 3.24 -13.54
N GLY A 10 -15.55 3.24 -13.84
CA GLY A 10 -16.27 2.07 -14.36
C GLY A 10 -15.79 1.58 -15.74
N LYS A 11 -14.96 2.37 -16.43
CA LYS A 11 -14.40 2.02 -17.74
C LYS A 11 -12.89 1.78 -17.70
N TYR A 12 -12.28 1.78 -16.50
CA TYR A 12 -10.85 1.54 -16.36
C TYR A 12 -10.58 0.03 -16.33
N PHE A 13 -9.63 -0.40 -17.14
CA PHE A 13 -9.09 -1.75 -17.10
C PHE A 13 -7.60 -1.69 -16.75
N TRP A 14 -7.16 -2.52 -15.82
CA TRP A 14 -5.76 -2.62 -15.44
C TRP A 14 -4.88 -2.96 -16.65
N GLN A 15 -3.81 -2.18 -16.83
CA GLN A 15 -2.92 -2.27 -17.99
C GLN A 15 -1.64 -3.08 -17.73
N GLY A 16 -1.59 -3.85 -16.64
CA GLY A 16 -0.43 -4.67 -16.29
C GLY A 16 0.73 -3.90 -15.67
N ASP A 17 0.50 -2.67 -15.20
CA ASP A 17 1.48 -1.81 -14.52
C ASP A 17 1.20 -1.73 -13.01
N HIS A 18 1.90 -0.81 -12.30
CA HIS A 18 1.68 -0.60 -10.87
C HIS A 18 0.46 0.27 -10.53
N PHE A 19 -0.29 0.74 -11.53
CA PHE A 19 -1.44 1.59 -11.31
C PHE A 19 -2.69 0.75 -11.00
N PHE A 20 -2.83 0.34 -9.74
CA PHE A 20 -3.99 -0.41 -9.24
C PHE A 20 -4.12 -0.29 -7.73
N GLY A 21 -5.33 -0.52 -7.22
CA GLY A 21 -5.59 -0.66 -5.78
C GLY A 21 -5.25 0.56 -4.95
N CYS A 22 -4.63 0.32 -3.81
CA CYS A 22 -4.23 1.37 -2.87
C CYS A 22 -2.99 0.96 -2.09
N SER A 23 -2.33 1.94 -1.47
CA SER A 23 -1.27 1.69 -0.50
C SER A 23 -1.82 1.10 0.80
N ILE A 24 -0.95 0.45 1.56
CA ILE A 24 -1.33 -0.02 2.91
C ILE A 24 -1.72 1.15 3.83
N GLY A 25 -1.09 2.31 3.69
CA GLY A 25 -1.47 3.51 4.43
C GLY A 25 -2.90 3.94 4.14
N ALA A 26 -3.32 3.93 2.87
CA ALA A 26 -4.69 4.23 2.48
C ALA A 26 -5.68 3.18 3.01
N ALA A 27 -5.35 1.90 2.89
CA ALA A 27 -6.19 0.83 3.40
C ALA A 27 -6.44 0.94 4.90
N VAL A 28 -5.38 1.22 5.67
CA VAL A 28 -5.46 1.43 7.13
C VAL A 28 -6.36 2.61 7.47
N GLU A 29 -6.16 3.75 6.81
CA GLU A 29 -6.95 4.97 7.06
C GLU A 29 -8.43 4.77 6.76
N ILE A 30 -8.75 3.99 5.72
CA ILE A 30 -10.13 3.75 5.29
C ILE A 30 -10.80 2.66 6.14
N ILE A 31 -10.11 1.57 6.44
CA ILE A 31 -10.73 0.35 6.98
C ILE A 31 -10.81 0.35 8.51
N LYS A 32 -9.75 0.77 9.21
CA LYS A 32 -9.71 0.72 10.68
C LYS A 32 -10.86 1.48 11.38
N PRO A 33 -11.32 2.66 10.90
CA PRO A 33 -12.44 3.35 11.52
C PRO A 33 -13.76 2.57 11.53
N HIS A 34 -13.88 1.54 10.71
CA HIS A 34 -15.05 0.66 10.66
C HIS A 34 -14.97 -0.53 11.63
N GLY A 35 -14.06 -0.51 12.59
CA GLY A 35 -13.94 -1.54 13.62
C GLY A 35 -13.06 -2.73 13.23
N TYR A 36 -12.03 -2.49 12.44
CA TYR A 36 -11.09 -3.53 12.01
C TYR A 36 -9.68 -3.25 12.49
N LYS A 37 -8.93 -4.33 12.71
CA LYS A 37 -7.49 -4.34 12.99
C LYS A 37 -6.73 -4.86 11.78
N LEU A 38 -5.54 -4.32 11.55
CA LEU A 38 -4.61 -4.87 10.57
C LEU A 38 -3.87 -6.05 11.19
N SER A 39 -4.10 -7.24 10.66
CA SER A 39 -3.48 -8.48 11.14
C SER A 39 -2.08 -8.68 10.58
N HIS A 40 -1.96 -8.66 9.27
CA HIS A 40 -0.68 -8.86 8.57
C HIS A 40 -0.82 -8.53 7.09
N ILE A 41 0.32 -8.48 6.41
CA ILE A 41 0.42 -8.38 4.96
C ILE A 41 1.16 -9.63 4.46
N THR A 42 0.68 -10.20 3.38
CA THR A 42 1.41 -11.22 2.64
C THR A 42 1.29 -10.97 1.14
N ARG A 43 2.41 -10.91 0.44
CA ARG A 43 2.48 -10.53 -0.96
C ARG A 43 1.83 -9.15 -1.18
N SER A 44 0.83 -9.06 -2.04
CA SER A 44 0.06 -7.84 -2.32
C SER A 44 -1.25 -7.76 -1.54
N ASN A 45 -1.44 -8.60 -0.54
CA ASN A 45 -2.68 -8.67 0.22
C ASN A 45 -2.49 -8.18 1.66
N ALA A 46 -3.39 -7.33 2.13
CA ALA A 46 -3.50 -6.95 3.52
C ALA A 46 -4.71 -7.64 4.15
N PHE A 47 -4.53 -8.18 5.34
CA PHE A 47 -5.57 -8.92 6.06
C PHE A 47 -6.03 -8.11 7.26
N PHE A 48 -7.30 -7.75 7.25
CA PHE A 48 -7.97 -7.07 8.35
C PHE A 48 -8.94 -8.03 9.05
N VAL A 49 -8.99 -7.94 10.37
CA VAL A 49 -9.87 -8.76 11.20
C VAL A 49 -10.78 -7.87 12.04
N CYS A 50 -12.00 -8.34 12.30
CA CYS A 50 -12.96 -7.61 13.13
C CYS A 50 -12.42 -7.47 14.56
N SER A 51 -12.33 -6.24 15.06
CA SER A 51 -11.80 -5.95 16.40
C SER A 51 -12.60 -6.60 17.52
N ASN A 52 -13.92 -6.69 17.38
CA ASN A 52 -14.81 -7.26 18.39
C ASN A 52 -14.74 -8.80 18.45
N THR A 53 -14.37 -9.45 17.35
CA THR A 53 -14.25 -10.91 17.27
C THR A 53 -12.85 -11.36 17.67
N PHE A 54 -11.83 -10.59 17.31
CA PHE A 54 -10.43 -10.92 17.54
C PHE A 54 -9.80 -9.97 18.57
N VAL A 55 -10.39 -9.92 19.77
CA VAL A 55 -10.02 -8.96 20.83
C VAL A 55 -8.55 -9.04 21.25
N ASP A 56 -7.97 -10.25 21.25
CA ASP A 56 -6.57 -10.49 21.65
C ASP A 56 -5.58 -10.39 20.50
N LYS A 57 -6.06 -10.16 19.27
CA LYS A 57 -5.20 -9.96 18.11
C LYS A 57 -4.55 -8.60 18.16
N GLU A 58 -3.23 -8.54 17.96
CA GLU A 58 -2.51 -7.28 17.82
C GLU A 58 -3.01 -6.50 16.61
N ASP A 59 -3.15 -5.19 16.77
CA ASP A 59 -3.44 -4.26 15.68
C ASP A 59 -2.14 -3.63 15.20
N LEU A 60 -1.64 -4.06 14.05
CA LEU A 60 -0.41 -3.54 13.48
C LEU A 60 -0.65 -2.17 12.83
N ASP A 61 0.33 -1.28 12.95
CA ASP A 61 0.38 -0.11 12.07
C ASP A 61 0.85 -0.51 10.66
N ALA A 62 0.62 0.39 9.70
CA ALA A 62 0.94 0.14 8.29
C ALA A 62 2.45 -0.14 8.08
N SER A 63 3.32 0.62 8.75
CA SER A 63 4.77 0.49 8.61
C SER A 63 5.26 -0.85 9.12
N THR A 64 4.83 -1.24 10.32
CA THR A 64 5.21 -2.54 10.92
C THR A 64 4.74 -3.71 10.06
N ALA A 65 3.50 -3.68 9.60
CA ALA A 65 2.96 -4.73 8.74
C ALA A 65 3.71 -4.83 7.41
N TYR A 66 4.06 -3.68 6.82
CA TYR A 66 4.82 -3.61 5.59
C TYR A 66 6.25 -4.15 5.76
N ASP A 67 6.92 -3.78 6.84
CA ASP A 67 8.26 -4.27 7.16
C ASP A 67 8.26 -5.79 7.32
N GLN A 68 7.31 -6.34 8.06
CA GLN A 68 7.21 -7.78 8.31
C GLN A 68 6.75 -8.56 7.07
N GLY A 69 5.81 -8.03 6.31
CA GLY A 69 5.19 -8.74 5.19
C GLY A 69 5.84 -8.54 3.84
N TYR A 70 6.69 -7.51 3.70
CA TYR A 70 7.34 -7.21 2.43
C TYR A 70 8.81 -6.80 2.57
N ARG A 71 9.10 -5.66 3.23
CA ARG A 71 10.43 -5.00 3.18
C ARG A 71 11.56 -5.92 3.60
N TYR A 72 11.39 -6.65 4.70
CA TYR A 72 12.41 -7.56 5.26
C TYR A 72 12.16 -9.03 4.95
N THR A 73 11.32 -9.32 3.98
CA THR A 73 11.12 -10.69 3.49
C THR A 73 12.41 -11.19 2.86
N LYS A 74 12.83 -12.40 3.27
CA LYS A 74 14.00 -13.06 2.70
C LYS A 74 13.82 -13.26 1.20
N ASN A 75 14.86 -12.91 0.42
CA ASN A 75 14.85 -13.01 -1.05
C ASN A 75 13.74 -12.16 -1.71
N ARG A 76 13.37 -11.01 -1.12
CA ARG A 76 12.33 -10.12 -1.64
C ARG A 76 12.50 -9.85 -3.14
N GLU A 77 13.69 -9.49 -3.57
CA GLU A 77 13.96 -9.13 -4.98
C GLU A 77 13.75 -10.30 -5.94
N LEU A 78 14.01 -11.53 -5.49
CA LEU A 78 13.78 -12.74 -6.27
C LEU A 78 12.30 -13.14 -6.30
N LEU A 79 11.60 -12.92 -5.18
CA LEU A 79 10.17 -13.25 -5.05
C LEU A 79 9.27 -12.23 -5.75
N TYR A 80 9.71 -10.97 -5.84
CA TYR A 80 8.91 -9.85 -6.37
C TYR A 80 9.69 -9.06 -7.43
N PRO A 81 10.16 -9.69 -8.52
CA PRO A 81 10.93 -8.99 -9.56
C PRO A 81 10.11 -7.88 -10.25
N TYR A 82 8.79 -7.99 -10.22
CA TYR A 82 7.85 -7.00 -10.73
C TYR A 82 8.01 -5.63 -10.06
N ASN A 83 8.46 -5.58 -8.80
CA ASN A 83 8.58 -4.34 -8.04
C ASN A 83 9.95 -3.64 -8.20
N LYS A 84 10.83 -4.15 -9.05
CA LYS A 84 12.20 -3.66 -9.20
C LYS A 84 12.29 -2.15 -9.48
N ASP A 85 11.40 -1.62 -10.28
CA ASP A 85 11.37 -0.22 -10.69
C ASP A 85 10.77 0.73 -9.65
N VAL A 86 10.06 0.20 -8.64
CA VAL A 86 9.44 0.97 -7.55
C VAL A 86 10.06 0.73 -6.18
N ASP A 87 10.95 -0.25 -6.04
CA ASP A 87 11.61 -0.55 -4.77
C ASP A 87 12.53 0.58 -4.27
N CYS A 88 12.89 1.52 -5.12
CA CYS A 88 13.58 2.76 -4.70
C CYS A 88 12.78 3.56 -3.65
N LEU A 89 11.46 3.40 -3.61
CA LEU A 89 10.61 4.01 -2.59
C LEU A 89 10.98 3.59 -1.17
N LEU A 90 11.59 2.43 -0.98
CA LEU A 90 12.03 1.94 0.34
C LEU A 90 13.11 2.82 0.98
N GLU A 91 13.88 3.54 0.17
CA GLU A 91 14.98 4.40 0.62
C GLU A 91 14.61 5.89 0.60
N MET A 92 13.37 6.25 0.28
CA MET A 92 12.88 7.61 0.16
C MET A 92 12.12 8.03 1.42
N ASN A 93 12.22 9.32 1.78
CA ASN A 93 11.32 9.93 2.77
C ASN A 93 9.93 10.18 2.14
N ASP A 94 8.98 10.68 2.92
CA ASP A 94 7.60 10.85 2.46
C ASP A 94 7.49 11.89 1.32
N GLU A 95 8.23 13.00 1.39
CA GLU A 95 8.23 14.02 0.35
C GLU A 95 8.82 13.50 -0.97
N GLU A 96 9.94 12.81 -0.88
CA GLU A 96 10.59 12.16 -2.04
C GLU A 96 9.68 11.10 -2.65
N SER A 97 9.03 10.30 -1.82
CA SER A 97 8.08 9.27 -2.25
C SER A 97 6.89 9.87 -2.99
N LEU A 98 6.30 10.95 -2.44
CA LEU A 98 5.17 11.62 -3.08
C LEU A 98 5.57 12.22 -4.43
N ALA A 99 6.73 12.85 -4.51
CA ALA A 99 7.25 13.39 -5.76
C ALA A 99 7.51 12.29 -6.80
N PHE A 100 8.10 11.17 -6.38
CA PHE A 100 8.32 10.02 -7.25
C PHE A 100 6.99 9.46 -7.78
N ILE A 101 6.00 9.24 -6.91
CA ILE A 101 4.68 8.70 -7.29
C ILE A 101 4.01 9.60 -8.33
N ASN A 102 3.99 10.90 -8.10
CA ASN A 102 3.37 11.85 -9.04
C ASN A 102 4.07 11.89 -10.40
N LYS A 103 5.38 11.74 -10.44
CA LYS A 103 6.14 11.64 -11.67
C LYS A 103 5.93 10.29 -12.37
N TYR A 104 5.97 9.20 -11.61
CA TYR A 104 5.82 7.84 -12.12
C TYR A 104 4.44 7.62 -12.74
N PHE A 105 3.39 8.15 -12.11
CA PHE A 105 2.01 8.05 -12.58
C PHE A 105 1.51 9.30 -13.31
N ALA A 106 2.40 10.09 -13.90
CA ALA A 106 2.02 11.34 -14.56
C ALA A 106 0.95 11.14 -15.65
N LYS A 107 1.00 10.03 -16.40
CA LYS A 107 0.00 9.71 -17.43
C LYS A 107 -1.40 9.43 -16.85
N TYR A 108 -1.49 9.18 -15.56
CA TYR A 108 -2.75 8.94 -14.85
C TYR A 108 -3.19 10.13 -13.99
N ALA A 109 -2.63 11.32 -14.23
CA ALA A 109 -2.99 12.53 -13.47
C ALA A 109 -4.51 12.73 -13.41
N GLY A 110 -5.01 13.02 -12.20
CA GLY A 110 -6.45 13.15 -11.93
C GLY A 110 -7.21 11.84 -11.68
N LYS A 111 -6.58 10.68 -11.91
CA LYS A 111 -7.19 9.35 -11.74
C LYS A 111 -6.80 8.65 -10.44
N TYR A 112 -6.03 9.30 -9.61
CA TYR A 112 -5.63 8.79 -8.30
C TYR A 112 -5.57 9.91 -7.27
N GLU A 113 -5.50 9.53 -6.02
CA GLU A 113 -5.17 10.42 -4.91
C GLU A 113 -3.87 9.96 -4.28
N ALA A 114 -2.95 10.88 -4.04
CA ALA A 114 -1.70 10.64 -3.33
C ALA A 114 -1.43 11.80 -2.38
N ARG A 115 -1.14 11.50 -1.11
CA ARG A 115 -0.81 12.50 -0.08
C ARG A 115 -0.02 11.88 1.06
N ILE A 116 0.67 12.71 1.80
CA ILE A 116 1.34 12.31 3.04
C ILE A 116 0.31 12.20 4.16
N ILE A 117 0.38 11.16 4.94
CA ILE A 117 -0.44 10.93 6.12
C ILE A 117 0.41 10.76 7.37
#